data_f95af04154289f7e24221b00c23ee500
#
_entry.id   f95af04154289f7e24221b00c23ee500
#
_cell.length_a   1.000
_cell.length_b   1.000
_cell.length_c   1.000
_cell.angle_alpha   90.00
_cell.angle_beta   90.00
_cell.angle_gamma   90.00
#
_symmetry.space_group_name_H-M   'P 1'
#
loop_
_entity.id
_entity.type
_entity.pdbx_description
1 polymer ?
#
loop_
_entity_poly.entity_id
_entity_poly.type
_entity_poly.pdbx_seq_one_letter_code
_entity_poly.pdbx_strand_id
1 'polypeptide(L)'
;MYTRYRVPILVGSNILTIVLALLIYNALRPAPQNLTQRDIDNAVSRSLQNTPPPPSTASVAYEAIRPSVVVVQTQSTEAGKARSTLGAGVVIAETGLILTCLHVVGDAPQVKVLFADGTESDALVTVRLPEKDLAVLSALKLPDDLQPATLASSASLHVGDEVIAVGNPFGVINSVTDGVVSGLGRQYVSRESGVELTNLIQFDAAVNPGNSGGPLLNRAGEVVGIVASLLNPTSQDVFIGIGFAIPIDDTGSAIGFPPV
;
A
#
# COMPACT_ATOMS: atom_id res chain seq x y z
N MET A 1 -5.70 95.87 7.28
CA MET A 1 -6.79 95.11 7.97
C MET A 1 -6.97 93.67 7.45
N TYR A 2 -6.28 93.27 6.42
CA TYR A 2 -6.42 91.90 5.76
C TYR A 2 -5.59 90.78 6.35
N THR A 3 -4.62 91.01 7.17
CA THR A 3 -3.69 90.02 7.69
C THR A 3 -4.21 89.30 8.97
N ARG A 4 -5.14 89.88 9.67
CA ARG A 4 -5.59 89.39 11.00
C ARG A 4 -6.49 88.14 10.95
N TYR A 5 -7.06 87.82 9.79
CA TYR A 5 -8.01 86.72 9.63
C TYR A 5 -7.43 85.57 8.81
N ARG A 6 -6.22 85.65 8.23
CA ARG A 6 -5.62 84.59 7.40
C ARG A 6 -5.25 83.34 8.20
N VAL A 7 -4.73 83.55 9.41
CA VAL A 7 -4.29 82.39 10.24
C VAL A 7 -5.51 81.62 10.76
N PRO A 8 -6.57 82.18 11.31
CA PRO A 8 -7.72 81.45 11.76
C PRO A 8 -8.48 80.75 10.62
N ILE A 9 -8.50 81.29 9.39
CA ILE A 9 -9.13 80.67 8.23
C ILE A 9 -8.32 79.46 7.79
N LEU A 10 -6.97 79.53 7.76
CA LEU A 10 -6.10 78.40 7.41
C LEU A 10 -6.22 77.28 8.46
N VAL A 11 -6.28 77.62 9.74
CA VAL A 11 -6.46 76.62 10.80
C VAL A 11 -7.83 75.93 10.68
N GLY A 12 -8.89 76.72 10.44
CA GLY A 12 -10.25 76.20 10.26
C GLY A 12 -10.37 75.27 9.03
N SER A 13 -9.73 75.65 7.91
CA SER A 13 -9.66 74.81 6.69
C SER A 13 -8.96 73.50 6.94
N ASN A 14 -7.81 73.50 7.63
CA ASN A 14 -7.08 72.27 7.95
C ASN A 14 -7.88 71.36 8.89
N ILE A 15 -8.55 71.91 9.89
CA ILE A 15 -9.42 71.12 10.78
C ILE A 15 -10.54 70.46 9.98
N LEU A 16 -11.19 71.25 9.09
CA LEU A 16 -12.29 70.75 8.24
C LEU A 16 -11.80 69.59 7.33
N THR A 17 -10.60 69.74 6.74
CA THR A 17 -9.99 68.69 5.89
C THR A 17 -9.70 67.44 6.69
N ILE A 18 -9.15 67.54 7.90
CA ILE A 18 -8.90 66.41 8.78
C ILE A 18 -10.19 65.73 9.19
N VAL A 19 -11.22 66.50 9.56
CA VAL A 19 -12.53 65.93 9.93
C VAL A 19 -13.15 65.18 8.73
N LEU A 20 -13.10 65.80 7.54
CA LEU A 20 -13.60 65.15 6.31
C LEU A 20 -12.84 63.86 5.98
N ALA A 21 -11.52 63.91 6.10
CA ALA A 21 -10.68 62.73 5.89
C ALA A 21 -10.98 61.58 6.89
N LEU A 22 -11.23 61.93 8.16
CA LEU A 22 -11.63 60.98 9.19
C LEU A 22 -13.02 60.40 8.92
N LEU A 23 -13.96 61.22 8.46
CA LEU A 23 -15.31 60.76 8.10
C LEU A 23 -15.26 59.82 6.90
N ILE A 24 -14.49 60.17 5.86
CA ILE A 24 -14.28 59.31 4.69
C ILE A 24 -13.60 58.00 5.10
N TYR A 25 -12.55 58.08 5.92
CA TYR A 25 -11.84 56.90 6.42
C TYR A 25 -12.77 55.97 7.21
N ASN A 26 -13.63 56.54 8.06
CA ASN A 26 -14.59 55.78 8.86
C ASN A 26 -15.72 55.17 8.00
N ALA A 27 -16.15 55.88 6.93
CA ALA A 27 -17.15 55.42 5.99
C ALA A 27 -16.63 54.32 5.05
N LEU A 28 -15.31 54.34 4.73
CA LEU A 28 -14.64 53.36 3.90
C LEU A 28 -14.08 52.16 4.70
N ARG A 29 -14.09 52.23 6.04
CA ARG A 29 -13.71 51.08 6.85
C ARG A 29 -14.72 49.95 6.65
N PRO A 30 -14.29 48.78 6.23
CA PRO A 30 -15.19 47.62 6.21
C PRO A 30 -15.71 47.39 7.64
N ALA A 31 -17.00 47.21 7.77
CA ALA A 31 -17.60 46.88 9.05
C ALA A 31 -16.92 45.59 9.60
N PRO A 32 -16.62 45.52 10.90
CA PRO A 32 -16.10 44.29 11.48
C PRO A 32 -17.08 43.17 11.18
N GLN A 33 -16.59 42.13 10.51
CA GLN A 33 -17.39 40.93 10.22
C GLN A 33 -17.62 40.23 11.56
N ASN A 34 -18.77 40.39 12.15
CA ASN A 34 -19.21 39.60 13.28
C ASN A 34 -19.64 38.23 12.73
N LEU A 35 -18.66 37.30 12.59
CA LEU A 35 -18.94 35.92 12.21
C LEU A 35 -19.87 35.32 13.26
N THR A 36 -21.04 34.92 12.84
CA THR A 36 -21.96 34.15 13.67
C THR A 36 -21.60 32.67 13.65
N GLN A 37 -22.03 31.94 14.69
CA GLN A 37 -21.85 30.46 14.69
C GLN A 37 -22.43 29.83 13.41
N ARG A 38 -23.53 30.37 12.89
CA ARG A 38 -24.14 29.89 11.63
C ARG A 38 -23.25 30.13 10.42
N ASP A 39 -22.50 31.21 10.36
CA ASP A 39 -21.59 31.50 9.25
C ASP A 39 -20.42 30.52 9.28
N ILE A 40 -19.91 30.19 10.47
CA ILE A 40 -18.88 29.16 10.68
C ILE A 40 -19.41 27.78 10.28
N ASP A 41 -20.58 27.38 10.77
CA ASP A 41 -21.20 26.12 10.46
C ASP A 41 -21.46 25.93 8.96
N ASN A 42 -21.93 26.99 8.30
CA ASN A 42 -22.14 26.99 6.85
C ASN A 42 -20.83 26.93 6.05
N ALA A 43 -19.77 27.59 6.52
CA ALA A 43 -18.46 27.55 5.88
C ALA A 43 -17.84 26.16 6.03
N VAL A 44 -17.91 25.56 7.23
CA VAL A 44 -17.45 24.20 7.51
C VAL A 44 -18.24 23.19 6.67
N SER A 45 -19.56 23.27 6.66
CA SER A 45 -20.41 22.38 5.88
C SER A 45 -20.11 22.46 4.38
N ARG A 46 -19.92 23.66 3.83
CA ARG A 46 -19.52 23.83 2.41
C ARG A 46 -18.14 23.29 2.13
N SER A 47 -17.18 23.49 3.05
CA SER A 47 -15.84 22.95 2.90
C SER A 47 -15.85 21.43 2.89
N LEU A 48 -16.58 20.80 3.83
CA LEU A 48 -16.72 19.33 3.90
C LEU A 48 -17.44 18.75 2.69
N GLN A 49 -18.48 19.42 2.16
CA GLN A 49 -19.21 18.96 0.98
C GLN A 49 -18.37 19.05 -0.30
N ASN A 50 -17.45 19.99 -0.39
CA ASN A 50 -16.62 20.22 -1.57
C ASN A 50 -15.25 19.51 -1.50
N THR A 51 -14.88 18.94 -0.34
CA THR A 51 -13.63 18.19 -0.19
C THR A 51 -13.91 16.74 -0.56
N PRO A 52 -13.27 16.18 -1.60
CA PRO A 52 -13.41 14.76 -1.90
C PRO A 52 -12.95 13.94 -0.67
N PRO A 53 -13.59 12.79 -0.41
CA PRO A 53 -13.14 11.92 0.66
C PRO A 53 -11.68 11.53 0.44
N PRO A 54 -10.88 11.37 1.50
CA PRO A 54 -9.52 10.88 1.37
C PRO A 54 -9.52 9.49 0.70
N PRO A 55 -8.46 9.13 -0.05
CA PRO A 55 -8.34 7.79 -0.60
C PRO A 55 -8.41 6.73 0.51
N SER A 56 -8.93 5.54 0.18
CA SER A 56 -8.97 4.44 1.15
C SER A 56 -7.56 4.00 1.54
N THR A 57 -7.41 3.40 2.73
CA THR A 57 -6.14 2.81 3.20
C THR A 57 -5.59 1.82 2.18
N ALA A 58 -6.45 0.95 1.66
CA ALA A 58 -6.06 -0.04 0.66
C ALA A 58 -5.54 0.61 -0.64
N SER A 59 -6.15 1.73 -1.08
CA SER A 59 -5.67 2.47 -2.26
C SER A 59 -4.29 3.06 -2.04
N VAL A 60 -4.04 3.66 -0.87
CA VAL A 60 -2.73 4.25 -0.54
C VAL A 60 -1.66 3.17 -0.43
N ALA A 61 -1.95 2.08 0.29
CA ALA A 61 -1.05 0.95 0.46
C ALA A 61 -0.72 0.29 -0.90
N TYR A 62 -1.73 0.14 -1.77
CA TYR A 62 -1.55 -0.42 -3.10
C TYR A 62 -0.62 0.44 -3.97
N GLU A 63 -0.83 1.75 -4.02
CA GLU A 63 0.05 2.62 -4.81
C GLU A 63 1.51 2.60 -4.31
N ALA A 64 1.71 2.45 -2.99
CA ALA A 64 3.04 2.33 -2.41
C ALA A 64 3.75 1.03 -2.80
N ILE A 65 3.04 -0.11 -2.79
CA ILE A 65 3.64 -1.43 -3.04
C ILE A 65 3.68 -1.81 -4.51
N ARG A 66 2.80 -1.25 -5.35
CA ARG A 66 2.62 -1.63 -6.75
C ARG A 66 3.91 -1.73 -7.55
N PRO A 67 4.90 -0.81 -7.42
CA PRO A 67 6.16 -0.91 -8.15
C PRO A 67 7.01 -2.12 -7.78
N SER A 68 6.81 -2.66 -6.57
CA SER A 68 7.58 -3.77 -6.02
C SER A 68 6.93 -5.14 -6.23
N VAL A 69 5.67 -5.20 -6.71
CA VAL A 69 4.97 -6.46 -6.96
C VAL A 69 5.27 -6.94 -8.37
N VAL A 70 5.61 -8.22 -8.49
CA VAL A 70 5.87 -8.88 -9.78
C VAL A 70 4.94 -10.05 -10.00
N VAL A 71 4.67 -10.34 -11.28
CA VAL A 71 4.08 -11.62 -11.68
C VAL A 71 5.20 -12.64 -11.78
N VAL A 72 5.05 -13.79 -11.13
CA VAL A 72 5.96 -14.94 -11.27
C VAL A 72 5.28 -15.97 -12.14
N GLN A 73 5.91 -16.32 -13.26
CA GLN A 73 5.41 -17.31 -14.21
C GLN A 73 6.42 -18.42 -14.34
N THR A 74 5.94 -19.66 -14.23
CA THR A 74 6.76 -20.85 -14.46
C THR A 74 6.19 -21.69 -15.59
N GLN A 75 7.07 -22.38 -16.27
CA GLN A 75 6.70 -23.37 -17.27
C GLN A 75 7.32 -24.70 -16.90
N SER A 76 6.49 -25.72 -16.74
CA SER A 76 6.91 -27.10 -16.50
C SER A 76 6.26 -28.03 -17.53
N THR A 77 6.83 -29.21 -17.72
CA THR A 77 6.21 -30.23 -18.55
C THR A 77 5.82 -31.40 -17.64
N GLU A 78 4.54 -31.56 -17.42
CA GLU A 78 3.99 -32.64 -16.60
C GLU A 78 3.24 -33.63 -17.51
N ALA A 79 3.61 -34.89 -17.46
CA ALA A 79 3.05 -35.95 -18.32
C ALA A 79 3.05 -35.62 -19.83
N GLY A 80 4.07 -34.88 -20.31
CA GLY A 80 4.18 -34.48 -21.72
C GLY A 80 3.32 -33.29 -22.13
N LYS A 81 2.64 -32.64 -21.19
CA LYS A 81 1.88 -31.42 -21.41
C LYS A 81 2.55 -30.21 -20.76
N ALA A 82 2.68 -29.13 -21.50
CA ALA A 82 3.14 -27.84 -20.94
C ALA A 82 2.12 -27.36 -19.89
N ARG A 83 2.58 -27.11 -18.69
CA ARG A 83 1.81 -26.50 -17.60
C ARG A 83 2.45 -25.16 -17.27
N SER A 84 1.66 -24.12 -17.21
CA SER A 84 2.08 -22.82 -16.73
C SER A 84 1.44 -22.55 -15.38
N THR A 85 2.26 -22.20 -14.38
CA THR A 85 1.80 -21.74 -13.08
C THR A 85 2.02 -20.23 -13.00
N LEU A 86 1.06 -19.54 -12.44
CA LEU A 86 1.10 -18.09 -12.23
C LEU A 86 0.98 -17.82 -10.75
N GLY A 87 1.85 -16.95 -10.24
CA GLY A 87 1.84 -16.46 -8.87
C GLY A 87 2.27 -15.01 -8.82
N ALA A 88 2.55 -14.55 -7.62
CA ALA A 88 3.07 -13.23 -7.34
C ALA A 88 4.45 -13.31 -6.68
N GLY A 89 5.14 -12.19 -6.64
CA GLY A 89 6.39 -12.03 -5.90
C GLY A 89 6.56 -10.57 -5.46
N VAL A 90 7.48 -10.35 -4.54
CA VAL A 90 7.80 -9.03 -4.00
C VAL A 90 9.28 -8.75 -4.17
N VAL A 91 9.63 -7.65 -4.83
CA VAL A 91 11.01 -7.16 -4.90
C VAL A 91 11.42 -6.67 -3.52
N ILE A 92 12.50 -7.22 -2.97
CA ILE A 92 12.96 -6.91 -1.60
C ILE A 92 14.33 -6.23 -1.55
N ALA A 93 15.00 -6.09 -2.70
CA ALA A 93 16.29 -5.42 -2.78
C ALA A 93 16.51 -4.77 -4.15
N GLU A 94 17.27 -3.69 -4.21
CA GLU A 94 17.67 -3.01 -5.45
C GLU A 94 18.48 -3.90 -6.40
N THR A 95 19.04 -4.98 -5.89
CA THR A 95 19.76 -5.99 -6.69
C THR A 95 18.83 -6.93 -7.46
N GLY A 96 17.50 -6.74 -7.38
CA GLY A 96 16.51 -7.56 -8.07
C GLY A 96 16.20 -8.88 -7.36
N LEU A 97 16.42 -8.96 -6.04
CA LEU A 97 15.95 -10.09 -5.25
C LEU A 97 14.45 -10.02 -5.08
N ILE A 98 13.77 -11.13 -5.32
CA ILE A 98 12.32 -11.25 -5.27
C ILE A 98 11.97 -12.41 -4.34
N LEU A 99 11.09 -12.14 -3.37
CA LEU A 99 10.54 -13.15 -2.48
C LEU A 99 9.22 -13.66 -3.05
N THR A 100 9.03 -14.99 -3.03
CA THR A 100 7.82 -15.67 -3.51
C THR A 100 7.62 -16.98 -2.76
N CYS A 101 6.51 -17.69 -3.01
CA CYS A 101 6.32 -19.04 -2.48
C CYS A 101 7.09 -20.10 -3.29
N LEU A 102 7.59 -21.11 -2.59
CA LEU A 102 8.33 -22.21 -3.24
C LEU A 102 7.42 -23.05 -4.15
N HIS A 103 6.17 -23.32 -3.76
CA HIS A 103 5.22 -24.04 -4.60
C HIS A 103 4.87 -23.32 -5.92
N VAL A 104 5.01 -21.98 -5.97
CA VAL A 104 4.83 -21.20 -7.21
C VAL A 104 5.93 -21.52 -8.21
N VAL A 105 7.17 -21.65 -7.76
CA VAL A 105 8.32 -21.95 -8.63
C VAL A 105 8.53 -23.45 -8.81
N GLY A 106 8.21 -24.26 -7.80
CA GLY A 106 8.38 -25.71 -7.83
C GLY A 106 9.77 -26.11 -8.31
N ASP A 107 9.84 -27.17 -9.14
CA ASP A 107 11.06 -27.61 -9.82
C ASP A 107 11.11 -27.12 -11.28
N ALA A 108 10.43 -26.02 -11.59
CA ALA A 108 10.38 -25.49 -12.95
C ALA A 108 11.79 -25.12 -13.43
N PRO A 109 12.19 -25.58 -14.64
CA PRO A 109 13.51 -25.28 -15.21
C PRO A 109 13.67 -23.81 -15.60
N GLN A 110 12.55 -23.11 -15.80
CA GLN A 110 12.52 -21.70 -16.18
C GLN A 110 11.50 -20.95 -15.33
N VAL A 111 11.94 -19.84 -14.75
CA VAL A 111 11.11 -18.87 -14.03
C VAL A 111 11.21 -17.55 -14.76
N LYS A 112 10.08 -16.95 -15.08
CA LYS A 112 9.99 -15.61 -15.63
C LYS A 112 9.30 -14.70 -14.64
N VAL A 113 9.73 -13.45 -14.62
CA VAL A 113 9.11 -12.40 -13.84
C VAL A 113 8.72 -11.25 -14.75
N LEU A 114 7.53 -10.69 -14.48
CA LEU A 114 7.05 -9.48 -15.13
C LEU A 114 6.93 -8.41 -14.06
N PHE A 115 7.69 -7.34 -14.23
CA PHE A 115 7.68 -6.17 -13.35
C PHE A 115 6.50 -5.23 -13.65
N ALA A 116 6.21 -4.33 -12.71
CA ALA A 116 5.08 -3.41 -12.80
C ALA A 116 5.15 -2.44 -14.00
N ASP A 117 6.34 -2.14 -14.50
CA ASP A 117 6.59 -1.31 -15.68
C ASP A 117 6.45 -2.06 -17.02
N GLY A 118 6.19 -3.39 -16.96
CA GLY A 118 6.11 -4.26 -18.13
C GLY A 118 7.46 -4.90 -18.52
N THR A 119 8.54 -4.64 -17.79
CA THR A 119 9.82 -5.32 -18.04
C THR A 119 9.71 -6.81 -17.75
N GLU A 120 10.02 -7.65 -18.71
CA GLU A 120 10.15 -9.11 -18.54
C GLU A 120 11.60 -9.49 -18.29
N SER A 121 11.80 -10.43 -17.37
CA SER A 121 13.10 -11.00 -17.05
C SER A 121 13.00 -12.51 -16.81
N ASP A 122 14.02 -13.25 -17.22
CA ASP A 122 14.27 -14.56 -16.64
C ASP A 122 14.80 -14.37 -15.21
N ALA A 123 14.52 -15.34 -14.33
CA ALA A 123 14.95 -15.30 -12.95
C ALA A 123 15.52 -16.65 -12.51
N LEU A 124 16.55 -16.58 -11.66
CA LEU A 124 17.19 -17.76 -11.06
C LEU A 124 16.65 -17.95 -9.64
N VAL A 125 16.32 -19.17 -9.25
CA VAL A 125 15.99 -19.51 -7.87
C VAL A 125 17.30 -19.63 -7.09
N THR A 126 17.58 -18.63 -6.24
CA THR A 126 18.85 -18.55 -5.48
C THR A 126 18.75 -19.18 -4.10
N VAL A 127 17.56 -19.14 -3.48
CA VAL A 127 17.29 -19.75 -2.17
C VAL A 127 15.98 -20.54 -2.25
N ARG A 128 15.97 -21.72 -1.63
CA ARG A 128 14.79 -22.56 -1.43
C ARG A 128 14.67 -22.92 0.03
N LEU A 129 13.51 -22.70 0.62
CA LEU A 129 13.16 -22.96 2.02
C LEU A 129 11.93 -23.85 2.06
N PRO A 130 12.08 -25.15 1.83
CA PRO A 130 10.94 -26.07 1.73
C PRO A 130 10.08 -26.10 2.99
N GLU A 131 10.70 -26.00 4.16
CA GLU A 131 10.01 -26.03 5.47
C GLU A 131 9.14 -24.79 5.73
N LYS A 132 9.34 -23.73 4.95
CA LYS A 132 8.56 -22.48 5.03
C LYS A 132 7.77 -22.19 3.77
N ASP A 133 7.85 -23.05 2.75
CA ASP A 133 7.26 -22.82 1.43
C ASP A 133 7.67 -21.48 0.82
N LEU A 134 8.94 -21.07 0.99
CA LEU A 134 9.48 -19.82 0.46
C LEU A 134 10.61 -20.06 -0.54
N ALA A 135 10.73 -19.15 -1.49
CA ALA A 135 11.85 -19.07 -2.42
C ALA A 135 12.30 -17.63 -2.64
N VAL A 136 13.60 -17.44 -2.90
CA VAL A 136 14.16 -16.17 -3.36
C VAL A 136 14.59 -16.33 -4.80
N LEU A 137 14.18 -15.40 -5.63
CA LEU A 137 14.58 -15.30 -7.02
C LEU A 137 15.56 -14.14 -7.20
N SER A 138 16.44 -14.26 -8.17
CA SER A 138 17.27 -13.17 -8.68
C SER A 138 16.93 -12.94 -10.14
N ALA A 139 16.36 -11.78 -10.46
CA ALA A 139 16.06 -11.40 -11.82
C ALA A 139 17.34 -11.07 -12.58
N LEU A 140 17.40 -11.49 -13.85
CA LEU A 140 18.58 -11.29 -14.71
C LEU A 140 18.58 -9.93 -15.42
N LYS A 141 17.41 -9.35 -15.60
CA LYS A 141 17.20 -8.01 -16.18
C LYS A 141 16.32 -7.19 -15.25
N LEU A 142 16.75 -6.01 -14.89
CA LEU A 142 16.05 -5.12 -13.96
C LEU A 142 15.45 -3.93 -14.70
N PRO A 143 14.30 -3.39 -14.23
CA PRO A 143 13.82 -2.07 -14.63
C PRO A 143 14.84 -0.97 -14.27
N ASP A 144 14.81 0.14 -15.01
CA ASP A 144 15.66 1.30 -14.73
C ASP A 144 15.31 1.98 -13.40
N ASP A 145 14.02 1.92 -12.99
CA ASP A 145 13.49 2.48 -11.73
C ASP A 145 12.92 1.38 -10.86
N LEU A 146 13.78 0.42 -10.49
CA LEU A 146 13.39 -0.68 -9.60
C LEU A 146 13.17 -0.16 -8.18
N GLN A 147 11.99 -0.43 -7.63
CA GLN A 147 11.63 -0.01 -6.28
C GLN A 147 11.41 -1.23 -5.38
N PRO A 148 12.31 -1.50 -4.42
CA PRO A 148 12.09 -2.53 -3.41
C PRO A 148 10.97 -2.17 -2.45
N ALA A 149 10.24 -3.17 -1.98
CA ALA A 149 9.23 -3.02 -0.95
C ALA A 149 9.85 -2.65 0.40
N THR A 150 9.13 -1.82 1.16
CA THR A 150 9.43 -1.62 2.58
C THR A 150 8.91 -2.82 3.37
N LEU A 151 9.76 -3.42 4.19
CA LEU A 151 9.42 -4.52 5.08
C LEU A 151 9.19 -3.99 6.50
N ALA A 152 8.20 -4.53 7.20
CA ALA A 152 7.93 -4.20 8.61
C ALA A 152 7.68 -5.45 9.43
N SER A 153 8.18 -5.47 10.67
CA SER A 153 8.04 -6.63 11.55
C SER A 153 6.58 -7.02 11.76
N SER A 154 6.28 -8.29 11.52
CA SER A 154 4.97 -8.89 11.81
C SER A 154 4.68 -9.03 13.31
N ALA A 155 5.71 -8.91 14.17
CA ALA A 155 5.56 -8.99 15.62
C ALA A 155 4.70 -7.86 16.22
N SER A 156 4.53 -6.76 15.49
CA SER A 156 3.68 -5.64 15.89
C SER A 156 2.19 -5.84 15.56
N LEU A 157 1.84 -6.89 14.81
CA LEU A 157 0.46 -7.15 14.40
C LEU A 157 -0.40 -7.64 15.58
N HIS A 158 -1.65 -7.19 15.58
CA HIS A 158 -2.69 -7.64 16.49
C HIS A 158 -3.89 -8.17 15.71
N VAL A 159 -4.64 -9.08 16.33
CA VAL A 159 -5.93 -9.54 15.78
C VAL A 159 -6.88 -8.35 15.67
N GLY A 160 -7.45 -8.16 14.47
CA GLY A 160 -8.31 -7.03 14.13
C GLY A 160 -7.59 -5.91 13.37
N ASP A 161 -6.26 -5.94 13.25
CA ASP A 161 -5.52 -4.96 12.43
C ASP A 161 -5.89 -5.13 10.96
N GLU A 162 -6.08 -4.01 10.25
CA GLU A 162 -6.33 -3.97 8.82
C GLU A 162 -5.10 -4.46 8.05
N VAL A 163 -5.33 -5.36 7.11
CA VAL A 163 -4.29 -5.87 6.21
C VAL A 163 -4.78 -5.86 4.76
N ILE A 164 -3.85 -5.68 3.84
CA ILE A 164 -4.12 -5.59 2.41
C ILE A 164 -3.30 -6.66 1.69
N ALA A 165 -3.95 -7.49 0.87
CA ALA A 165 -3.29 -8.48 0.04
C ALA A 165 -3.24 -8.00 -1.41
N VAL A 166 -2.06 -8.16 -2.06
CA VAL A 166 -1.86 -7.83 -3.47
C VAL A 166 -1.33 -9.05 -4.21
N GLY A 167 -1.85 -9.30 -5.41
CA GLY A 167 -1.40 -10.42 -6.21
C GLY A 167 -2.10 -10.51 -7.56
N ASN A 168 -2.05 -11.70 -8.17
CA ASN A 168 -2.48 -11.92 -9.55
C ASN A 168 -3.52 -13.04 -9.66
N PRO A 169 -4.66 -12.98 -8.91
CA PRO A 169 -5.62 -14.07 -8.85
C PRO A 169 -6.14 -14.42 -10.25
N PHE A 170 -6.07 -15.71 -10.59
CA PHE A 170 -6.52 -16.22 -11.91
C PHE A 170 -5.93 -15.49 -13.12
N GLY A 171 -4.75 -14.85 -12.96
CA GLY A 171 -4.11 -14.06 -14.02
C GLY A 171 -4.65 -12.62 -14.14
N VAL A 172 -5.51 -12.19 -13.23
CA VAL A 172 -5.91 -10.77 -13.12
C VAL A 172 -4.81 -10.02 -12.37
N ILE A 173 -3.94 -9.39 -13.14
CA ILE A 173 -2.72 -8.75 -12.64
C ILE A 173 -3.06 -7.58 -11.69
N ASN A 174 -2.27 -7.46 -10.60
CA ASN A 174 -2.34 -6.37 -9.63
C ASN A 174 -3.71 -6.20 -8.96
N SER A 175 -4.35 -7.31 -8.60
CA SER A 175 -5.57 -7.26 -7.80
C SER A 175 -5.23 -6.94 -6.34
N VAL A 176 -6.01 -6.04 -5.75
CA VAL A 176 -5.90 -5.64 -4.33
C VAL A 176 -7.18 -6.03 -3.58
N THR A 177 -7.02 -6.57 -2.40
CA THR A 177 -8.11 -6.87 -1.47
C THR A 177 -7.72 -6.45 -0.05
N ASP A 178 -8.68 -6.04 0.75
CA ASP A 178 -8.50 -5.66 2.14
C ASP A 178 -9.32 -6.53 3.09
N GLY A 179 -8.87 -6.62 4.32
CA GLY A 179 -9.47 -7.40 5.39
C GLY A 179 -8.75 -7.14 6.70
N VAL A 180 -8.87 -8.07 7.63
CA VAL A 180 -8.23 -7.95 8.95
C VAL A 180 -7.42 -9.22 9.30
N VAL A 181 -6.46 -9.04 10.20
CA VAL A 181 -5.81 -10.17 10.88
C VAL A 181 -6.85 -10.91 11.72
N SER A 182 -7.18 -12.13 11.31
CA SER A 182 -8.15 -13.00 12.02
C SER A 182 -7.49 -13.84 13.13
N GLY A 183 -6.16 -14.01 13.07
CA GLY A 183 -5.40 -14.76 14.08
C GLY A 183 -3.91 -14.77 13.79
N LEU A 184 -3.13 -15.04 14.82
CA LEU A 184 -1.67 -15.12 14.76
C LEU A 184 -1.19 -16.48 15.29
N GLY A 185 0.05 -16.88 14.90
CA GLY A 185 0.66 -18.13 15.36
C GLY A 185 -0.10 -19.38 14.90
N ARG A 186 -0.74 -19.34 13.72
CA ARG A 186 -1.53 -20.45 13.20
C ARG A 186 -0.64 -21.54 12.61
N GLN A 187 -1.17 -22.75 12.57
CA GLN A 187 -0.56 -23.93 11.91
C GLN A 187 -1.53 -24.45 10.88
N TYR A 188 -0.99 -24.78 9.71
CA TYR A 188 -1.79 -25.27 8.60
C TYR A 188 -0.94 -26.14 7.67
N VAL A 189 -1.46 -27.27 7.23
CA VAL A 189 -0.83 -28.08 6.16
C VAL A 189 -1.28 -27.52 4.83
N SER A 190 -0.35 -26.86 4.12
CA SER A 190 -0.60 -26.31 2.80
C SER A 190 -0.94 -27.43 1.81
N ARG A 191 -2.02 -27.23 1.05
CA ARG A 191 -2.39 -28.19 -0.02
C ARG A 191 -1.49 -28.06 -1.24
N GLU A 192 -0.99 -26.86 -1.47
CA GLU A 192 -0.15 -26.51 -2.61
C GLU A 192 1.24 -27.13 -2.47
N SER A 193 1.84 -27.02 -1.27
CA SER A 193 3.19 -27.56 -1.00
C SER A 193 3.20 -28.89 -0.28
N GLY A 194 2.10 -29.29 0.39
CA GLY A 194 2.04 -30.45 1.27
C GLY A 194 2.82 -30.30 2.57
N VAL A 195 3.34 -29.10 2.87
CA VAL A 195 4.17 -28.80 4.03
C VAL A 195 3.30 -28.28 5.19
N GLU A 196 3.61 -28.70 6.41
CA GLU A 196 3.04 -28.12 7.62
C GLU A 196 3.73 -26.79 7.90
N LEU A 197 3.00 -25.70 7.66
CA LEU A 197 3.44 -24.34 7.93
C LEU A 197 3.00 -23.93 9.34
N THR A 198 3.90 -23.28 10.05
CA THR A 198 3.68 -22.83 11.44
C THR A 198 3.84 -21.31 11.55
N ASN A 199 3.42 -20.73 12.67
CA ASN A 199 3.52 -19.30 12.95
C ASN A 199 2.82 -18.38 11.93
N LEU A 200 1.78 -18.88 11.23
CA LEU A 200 1.12 -18.15 10.16
C LEU A 200 0.26 -17.01 10.69
N ILE A 201 0.15 -15.95 9.88
CA ILE A 201 -0.85 -14.90 9.99
C ILE A 201 -2.10 -15.38 9.27
N GLN A 202 -3.21 -15.52 10.00
CA GLN A 202 -4.54 -15.76 9.43
C GLN A 202 -5.21 -14.43 9.14
N PHE A 203 -5.82 -14.28 7.97
CA PHE A 203 -6.52 -13.06 7.57
C PHE A 203 -7.73 -13.39 6.69
N ASP A 204 -8.61 -12.39 6.47
CA ASP A 204 -9.85 -12.53 5.70
C ASP A 204 -9.93 -11.64 4.44
N ALA A 205 -8.86 -10.91 4.11
CA ALA A 205 -8.73 -10.32 2.78
C ALA A 205 -8.82 -11.42 1.71
N ALA A 206 -9.63 -11.21 0.68
CA ALA A 206 -9.90 -12.26 -0.32
C ALA A 206 -8.66 -12.62 -1.12
N VAL A 207 -8.27 -13.89 -1.10
CA VAL A 207 -7.14 -14.43 -1.86
C VAL A 207 -7.57 -15.67 -2.63
N ASN A 208 -6.97 -15.89 -3.79
CA ASN A 208 -7.25 -17.03 -4.67
C ASN A 208 -5.95 -17.49 -5.34
N PRO A 209 -5.93 -18.64 -6.06
CA PRO A 209 -4.77 -19.06 -6.82
C PRO A 209 -4.22 -17.96 -7.72
N GLY A 210 -2.93 -17.64 -7.54
CA GLY A 210 -2.25 -16.50 -8.17
C GLY A 210 -1.88 -15.37 -7.21
N ASN A 211 -2.46 -15.33 -6.00
CA ASN A 211 -2.01 -14.42 -4.94
C ASN A 211 -0.81 -14.99 -4.16
N SER A 212 -0.56 -16.30 -4.24
CA SER A 212 0.59 -16.95 -3.58
C SER A 212 1.90 -16.30 -3.99
N GLY A 213 2.74 -15.97 -3.00
CA GLY A 213 4.00 -15.24 -3.16
C GLY A 213 3.85 -13.73 -3.16
N GLY A 214 2.63 -13.20 -3.23
CA GLY A 214 2.36 -11.76 -3.12
C GLY A 214 2.44 -11.24 -1.68
N PRO A 215 2.53 -9.92 -1.50
CA PRO A 215 2.64 -9.31 -0.18
C PRO A 215 1.29 -9.28 0.56
N LEU A 216 1.38 -9.49 1.88
CA LEU A 216 0.40 -9.03 2.85
C LEU A 216 0.96 -7.76 3.49
N LEU A 217 0.21 -6.66 3.43
CA LEU A 217 0.63 -5.34 3.84
C LEU A 217 -0.10 -4.90 5.12
N ASN A 218 0.55 -4.03 5.87
CA ASN A 218 -0.10 -3.22 6.89
C ASN A 218 -0.73 -1.95 6.26
N ARG A 219 -1.35 -1.11 7.08
CA ARG A 219 -1.99 0.16 6.66
C ARG A 219 -1.02 1.19 6.03
N ALA A 220 0.27 1.08 6.32
CA ALA A 220 1.30 1.95 5.76
C ALA A 220 1.80 1.47 4.37
N GLY A 221 1.33 0.31 3.89
CA GLY A 221 1.81 -0.30 2.65
C GLY A 221 3.12 -1.06 2.80
N GLU A 222 3.53 -1.36 4.05
CA GLU A 222 4.73 -2.13 4.34
C GLU A 222 4.40 -3.63 4.40
N VAL A 223 5.31 -4.45 3.91
CA VAL A 223 5.13 -5.91 3.86
C VAL A 223 5.33 -6.52 5.24
N VAL A 224 4.30 -7.14 5.78
CA VAL A 224 4.31 -7.85 7.07
C VAL A 224 4.28 -9.38 6.89
N GLY A 225 3.99 -9.85 5.68
CA GLY A 225 3.97 -11.28 5.36
C GLY A 225 3.86 -11.56 3.87
N ILE A 226 4.04 -12.83 3.52
CA ILE A 226 3.90 -13.36 2.16
C ILE A 226 2.69 -14.27 2.11
N VAL A 227 1.72 -13.98 1.24
CA VAL A 227 0.53 -14.80 1.04
C VAL A 227 0.94 -16.18 0.56
N ALA A 228 0.59 -17.23 1.31
CA ALA A 228 1.03 -18.58 1.03
C ALA A 228 -0.10 -19.51 0.61
N SER A 229 -1.24 -19.46 1.30
CA SER A 229 -2.28 -20.47 1.11
C SER A 229 -3.65 -19.96 1.53
N LEU A 230 -4.67 -20.67 1.14
CA LEU A 230 -6.04 -20.49 1.63
C LEU A 230 -6.55 -21.81 2.22
N LEU A 231 -7.45 -21.72 3.21
CA LEU A 231 -8.13 -22.87 3.72
C LEU A 231 -9.51 -23.00 3.06
N ASN A 232 -9.72 -24.12 2.38
CA ASN A 232 -11.05 -24.49 1.91
C ASN A 232 -11.28 -25.97 2.23
N PRO A 233 -12.33 -26.35 2.97
CA PRO A 233 -12.63 -27.74 3.32
C PRO A 233 -13.12 -28.57 2.12
N THR A 234 -13.45 -27.92 1.01
CA THR A 234 -13.85 -28.59 -0.24
C THR A 234 -12.66 -28.84 -1.14
N SER A 235 -12.86 -29.56 -2.26
CA SER A 235 -11.81 -29.75 -3.29
C SER A 235 -11.66 -28.56 -4.23
N GLN A 236 -12.41 -27.49 -4.04
CA GLN A 236 -12.34 -26.28 -4.86
C GLN A 236 -11.30 -25.31 -4.28
N ASP A 237 -10.42 -24.80 -5.11
CA ASP A 237 -9.44 -23.80 -4.70
C ASP A 237 -10.07 -22.39 -4.82
N VAL A 238 -11.02 -22.10 -3.92
CA VAL A 238 -11.71 -20.81 -3.86
C VAL A 238 -11.72 -20.30 -2.42
N PHE A 239 -11.59 -18.99 -2.27
CA PHE A 239 -11.58 -18.32 -0.97
C PHE A 239 -12.96 -18.39 -0.27
N ILE A 240 -12.94 -18.75 1.01
CA ILE A 240 -14.14 -18.82 1.85
C ILE A 240 -13.99 -17.99 3.14
N GLY A 241 -13.09 -17.00 3.17
CA GLY A 241 -12.88 -16.13 4.33
C GLY A 241 -11.67 -16.52 5.19
N ILE A 242 -10.80 -17.45 4.74
CA ILE A 242 -9.61 -17.85 5.50
C ILE A 242 -8.40 -17.91 4.56
N GLY A 243 -7.52 -16.93 4.70
CA GLY A 243 -6.21 -16.88 4.07
C GLY A 243 -5.09 -17.00 5.09
N PHE A 244 -3.92 -17.44 4.65
CA PHE A 244 -2.71 -17.56 5.45
C PHE A 244 -1.54 -16.88 4.78
N ALA A 245 -0.74 -16.15 5.58
CA ALA A 245 0.52 -15.57 5.16
C ALA A 245 1.66 -16.01 6.09
N ILE A 246 2.83 -16.19 5.50
CA ILE A 246 4.07 -16.44 6.23
C ILE A 246 4.57 -15.09 6.73
N PRO A 247 4.85 -14.93 8.05
CA PRO A 247 5.38 -13.69 8.60
C PRO A 247 6.70 -13.28 7.92
N ILE A 248 6.86 -11.98 7.68
CA ILE A 248 8.09 -11.49 7.04
C ILE A 248 9.33 -11.74 7.91
N ASP A 249 9.20 -11.72 9.24
CA ASP A 249 10.28 -12.00 10.18
C ASP A 249 10.83 -13.42 10.03
N ASP A 250 10.00 -14.37 9.59
CA ASP A 250 10.41 -15.75 9.33
C ASP A 250 11.27 -15.88 8.07
N THR A 251 11.31 -14.86 7.24
CA THR A 251 12.08 -14.82 6.00
C THR A 251 13.50 -14.27 6.21
N GLY A 252 13.68 -13.30 7.12
CA GLY A 252 14.90 -12.51 7.28
C GLY A 252 16.15 -13.31 7.59
N SER A 253 16.05 -14.29 8.49
CA SER A 253 17.18 -15.16 8.86
C SER A 253 17.68 -16.06 7.70
N ALA A 254 16.83 -16.32 6.73
CA ALA A 254 17.09 -17.23 5.62
C ALA A 254 17.72 -16.55 4.41
N ILE A 255 17.55 -15.24 4.27
CA ILE A 255 18.04 -14.44 3.13
C ILE A 255 19.15 -13.47 3.52
N GLY A 256 19.66 -13.56 4.77
CA GLY A 256 20.79 -12.74 5.24
C GLY A 256 20.44 -11.28 5.52
N PHE A 257 19.14 -10.92 5.58
CA PHE A 257 18.71 -9.62 6.07
C PHE A 257 18.72 -9.61 7.61
N PRO A 258 19.10 -8.50 8.24
CA PRO A 258 18.91 -8.34 9.67
C PRO A 258 17.42 -8.48 10.02
N PRO A 259 17.09 -8.98 11.22
CA PRO A 259 15.69 -8.99 11.67
C PRO A 259 15.11 -7.56 11.59
N VAL A 260 13.94 -7.45 11.05
CA VAL A 260 13.23 -6.19 10.83
C VAL A 260 12.67 -5.65 12.14
#